data_351f9eff4b326eb35d816605183e3e24
#
_entry.id   351f9eff4b326eb35d816605183e3e24
#
_cell.length_a   1.000
_cell.length_b   1.000
_cell.length_c   1.000
_cell.angle_alpha   90.00
_cell.angle_beta   90.00
_cell.angle_gamma   90.00
#
_symmetry.space_group_name_H-M   'P 1'
#
loop_
_entity.id
_entity.type
_entity.pdbx_description
1 polymer ?
#
loop_
_entity_poly.entity_id
_entity_poly.type
_entity_poly.pdbx_seq_one_letter_code
_entity_poly.pdbx_strand_id
1 'polypeptide(L)'
;MKFMTMVPATALRKIYLVIPLIFLSMSAFAQSPPAKILYVGAIAINPCQDAKVLADWYSRFGIETREFHGGYYGKLNTAAGLFAFGIHPKKADAPVKCSASVSVVFRVENFAGSLLSMKGKGLLPDSTEKDPAQGQFAHFHDPDGNEVTIWGE
;
A
#
# COMPACT_ATOMS: atom_id res chain seq x y z
N MET A 1 65.98 -56.52 63.21
CA MET A 1 64.51 -56.66 63.29
C MET A 1 63.93 -55.42 62.57
N LYS A 2 63.43 -55.58 61.37
CA LYS A 2 62.74 -54.49 60.62
C LYS A 2 61.32 -54.96 60.33
N PHE A 3 60.37 -54.29 60.94
CA PHE A 3 58.96 -54.49 60.65
C PHE A 3 58.61 -53.78 59.33
N MET A 4 58.10 -54.56 58.41
CA MET A 4 57.64 -54.12 57.14
C MET A 4 56.11 -53.89 57.24
N THR A 5 55.72 -52.66 57.30
CA THR A 5 54.31 -52.22 57.29
C THR A 5 53.74 -52.24 55.89
N MET A 6 52.74 -53.07 55.64
CA MET A 6 51.95 -53.11 54.42
C MET A 6 51.02 -51.88 54.34
N VAL A 7 51.06 -51.18 53.27
CA VAL A 7 50.11 -50.07 52.92
C VAL A 7 48.94 -50.69 52.12
N PRO A 8 47.68 -50.44 52.52
CA PRO A 8 46.54 -50.97 51.79
C PRO A 8 46.29 -50.18 50.52
N ALA A 9 45.94 -50.92 49.46
CA ALA A 9 45.61 -50.39 48.14
C ALA A 9 44.34 -49.49 48.18
N THR A 10 44.50 -48.23 47.89
CA THR A 10 43.39 -47.29 47.77
C THR A 10 42.61 -47.56 46.52
N ALA A 11 41.31 -47.82 46.66
CA ALA A 11 40.35 -48.01 45.60
C ALA A 11 40.20 -46.72 44.74
N LEU A 12 40.54 -46.79 43.45
CA LEU A 12 40.22 -45.75 42.48
C LEU A 12 38.70 -45.68 42.27
N ARG A 13 38.06 -44.72 42.89
CA ARG A 13 36.66 -44.34 42.51
C ARG A 13 36.67 -43.71 41.14
N LYS A 14 36.10 -44.41 40.15
CA LYS A 14 35.77 -43.83 38.83
C LYS A 14 34.66 -42.83 39.02
N ILE A 15 35.01 -41.54 38.96
CA ILE A 15 34.06 -40.44 38.89
C ILE A 15 33.56 -40.39 37.45
N TYR A 16 32.35 -40.88 37.20
CA TYR A 16 31.64 -40.65 35.92
C TYR A 16 31.13 -39.23 35.95
N LEU A 17 31.81 -38.34 35.20
CA LEU A 17 31.35 -36.97 34.92
C LEU A 17 30.18 -37.08 33.95
N VAL A 18 28.96 -37.07 34.46
CA VAL A 18 27.75 -36.98 33.65
C VAL A 18 27.63 -35.51 33.23
N ILE A 19 28.08 -35.20 32.03
CA ILE A 19 27.84 -33.91 31.40
C ILE A 19 26.38 -33.89 30.92
N PRO A 20 25.48 -33.08 31.51
CA PRO A 20 24.15 -32.92 30.97
C PRO A 20 24.28 -32.25 29.60
N LEU A 21 23.98 -32.98 28.52
CA LEU A 21 23.86 -32.48 27.20
C LEU A 21 22.61 -31.59 27.17
N ILE A 22 22.78 -30.29 27.45
CA ILE A 22 21.74 -29.29 27.29
C ILE A 22 21.56 -29.14 25.78
N PHE A 23 20.59 -29.86 25.23
CA PHE A 23 20.05 -29.55 23.90
C PHE A 23 19.37 -28.20 24.00
N LEU A 24 20.11 -27.13 23.67
CA LEU A 24 19.50 -25.85 23.27
C LEU A 24 18.73 -26.14 21.98
N SER A 25 17.45 -26.46 22.13
CA SER A 25 16.51 -26.39 21.01
C SER A 25 16.41 -24.93 20.62
N MET A 26 17.30 -24.48 19.74
CA MET A 26 17.08 -23.25 18.96
C MET A 26 15.84 -23.49 18.11
N SER A 27 14.68 -23.12 18.66
CA SER A 27 13.48 -22.93 17.85
C SER A 27 13.85 -21.87 16.83
N ALA A 28 14.27 -22.30 15.64
CA ALA A 28 14.37 -21.43 14.49
C ALA A 28 12.95 -20.90 14.30
N PHE A 29 12.70 -19.66 14.75
CA PHE A 29 11.52 -18.92 14.33
C PHE A 29 11.61 -18.87 12.82
N ALA A 30 10.90 -19.76 12.17
CA ALA A 30 10.72 -19.71 10.74
C ALA A 30 10.06 -18.35 10.44
N GLN A 31 10.87 -17.37 10.05
CA GLN A 31 10.34 -16.09 9.59
C GLN A 31 9.44 -16.41 8.42
N SER A 32 8.16 -16.07 8.56
CA SER A 32 7.25 -16.15 7.44
C SER A 32 7.85 -15.37 6.27
N PRO A 33 7.83 -15.92 5.06
CA PRO A 33 8.35 -15.21 3.91
C PRO A 33 7.68 -13.83 3.82
N PRO A 34 8.40 -12.78 3.41
CA PRO A 34 7.82 -11.45 3.30
C PRO A 34 6.61 -11.49 2.38
N ALA A 35 5.53 -10.80 2.81
CA ALA A 35 4.31 -10.73 2.01
C ALA A 35 4.63 -10.17 0.61
N LYS A 36 4.28 -10.91 -0.43
CA LYS A 36 4.46 -10.47 -1.81
C LYS A 36 3.31 -9.54 -2.18
N ILE A 37 3.60 -8.26 -2.36
CA ILE A 37 2.63 -7.31 -2.94
C ILE A 37 2.45 -7.69 -4.41
N LEU A 38 1.23 -8.01 -4.81
CA LEU A 38 0.90 -8.40 -6.18
C LEU A 38 0.65 -7.17 -7.06
N TYR A 39 -0.19 -6.25 -6.59
CA TYR A 39 -0.54 -4.99 -7.27
C TYR A 39 -1.29 -4.06 -6.31
N VAL A 40 -1.43 -2.79 -6.68
CA VAL A 40 -2.35 -1.87 -6.00
C VAL A 40 -3.76 -2.14 -6.53
N GLY A 41 -4.62 -2.75 -5.73
CA GLY A 41 -5.95 -3.21 -6.15
C GLY A 41 -7.06 -2.17 -6.01
N ALA A 42 -6.85 -1.09 -5.25
CA ALA A 42 -7.85 -0.07 -5.02
C ALA A 42 -7.23 1.29 -4.66
N ILE A 43 -7.98 2.35 -4.98
CA ILE A 43 -7.84 3.68 -4.37
C ILE A 43 -9.12 3.97 -3.60
N ALA A 44 -8.99 4.47 -2.36
CA ALA A 44 -10.11 4.92 -1.56
C ALA A 44 -9.84 6.34 -1.04
N ILE A 45 -10.80 7.23 -1.27
CA ILE A 45 -10.75 8.63 -0.86
C ILE A 45 -11.67 8.82 0.33
N ASN A 46 -11.18 9.46 1.38
CA ASN A 46 -12.00 9.91 2.51
C ASN A 46 -12.37 11.38 2.26
N PRO A 47 -13.62 11.67 1.89
CA PRO A 47 -14.02 13.01 1.51
C PRO A 47 -14.06 13.94 2.73
N CYS A 48 -13.61 15.16 2.56
CA CYS A 48 -13.83 16.24 3.52
C CYS A 48 -15.09 17.04 3.19
N GLN A 49 -15.46 17.09 1.92
CA GLN A 49 -16.73 17.65 1.48
C GLN A 49 -17.80 16.54 1.32
N ASP A 50 -18.84 16.81 0.57
CA ASP A 50 -19.85 15.80 0.24
C ASP A 50 -19.28 14.77 -0.73
N ALA A 51 -19.41 13.48 -0.41
CA ALA A 51 -18.96 12.38 -1.24
C ALA A 51 -19.55 12.43 -2.67
N LYS A 52 -20.78 12.94 -2.80
CA LYS A 52 -21.43 13.10 -4.10
C LYS A 52 -20.70 14.12 -5.00
N VAL A 53 -20.24 15.21 -4.44
CA VAL A 53 -19.49 16.24 -5.19
C VAL A 53 -18.24 15.66 -5.83
N LEU A 54 -17.51 14.84 -5.06
CA LEU A 54 -16.35 14.11 -5.57
C LEU A 54 -16.76 13.08 -6.62
N ALA A 55 -17.82 12.28 -6.36
CA ALA A 55 -18.30 11.28 -7.30
C ALA A 55 -18.70 11.89 -8.65
N ASP A 56 -19.38 13.02 -8.65
CA ASP A 56 -19.77 13.76 -9.85
C ASP A 56 -18.52 14.31 -10.60
N TRP A 57 -17.50 14.74 -9.87
CA TRP A 57 -16.25 15.20 -10.47
C TRP A 57 -15.50 14.03 -11.13
N TYR A 58 -15.32 12.91 -10.41
CA TYR A 58 -14.63 11.72 -10.93
C TYR A 58 -15.39 11.07 -12.09
N SER A 59 -16.73 11.15 -12.11
CA SER A 59 -17.53 10.70 -13.26
C SER A 59 -17.20 11.49 -14.54
N ARG A 60 -17.01 12.81 -14.44
CA ARG A 60 -16.55 13.64 -15.58
C ARG A 60 -15.11 13.27 -16.00
N PHE A 61 -14.29 12.88 -15.05
CA PHE A 61 -12.94 12.38 -15.31
C PHE A 61 -12.95 11.00 -16.02
N GLY A 62 -14.08 10.30 -16.00
CA GLY A 62 -14.27 9.00 -16.64
C GLY A 62 -14.30 7.82 -15.68
N ILE A 63 -14.39 8.09 -14.37
CA ILE A 63 -14.48 7.06 -13.34
C ILE A 63 -15.92 6.98 -12.85
N GLU A 64 -16.68 6.02 -13.38
CA GLU A 64 -18.07 5.82 -12.99
C GLU A 64 -18.15 5.12 -11.63
N THR A 65 -18.95 5.69 -10.74
CA THR A 65 -19.24 5.14 -9.42
C THR A 65 -20.73 5.02 -9.19
N ARG A 66 -21.12 4.18 -8.22
CA ARG A 66 -22.49 4.03 -7.76
C ARG A 66 -22.54 4.25 -6.26
N GLU A 67 -23.61 4.92 -5.82
CA GLU A 67 -23.86 5.14 -4.40
C GLU A 67 -24.10 3.80 -3.69
N PHE A 68 -23.47 3.66 -2.51
CA PHE A 68 -23.67 2.54 -1.59
C PHE A 68 -23.35 2.97 -0.16
N HIS A 69 -24.35 2.94 0.71
CA HIS A 69 -24.21 3.32 2.13
C HIS A 69 -23.58 4.70 2.36
N GLY A 70 -23.98 5.70 1.57
CA GLY A 70 -23.50 7.08 1.67
C GLY A 70 -22.08 7.32 1.09
N GLY A 71 -21.45 6.29 0.56
CA GLY A 71 -20.22 6.38 -0.24
C GLY A 71 -20.49 6.11 -1.71
N TYR A 72 -19.47 6.22 -2.53
CA TYR A 72 -19.54 5.98 -3.98
C TYR A 72 -18.42 5.05 -4.40
N TYR A 73 -18.78 3.96 -5.09
CA TYR A 73 -17.83 2.89 -5.42
C TYR A 73 -17.95 2.47 -6.88
N GLY A 74 -16.83 2.23 -7.50
CA GLY A 74 -16.72 1.84 -8.91
C GLY A 74 -15.55 0.92 -9.17
N LYS A 75 -15.42 0.52 -10.43
CA LYS A 75 -14.36 -0.34 -10.91
C LYS A 75 -13.79 0.23 -12.20
N LEU A 76 -12.47 0.27 -12.29
CA LEU A 76 -11.74 0.63 -13.49
C LEU A 76 -11.18 -0.65 -14.12
N ASN A 77 -11.51 -0.89 -15.38
CA ASN A 77 -10.84 -1.92 -16.16
C ASN A 77 -9.54 -1.32 -16.71
N THR A 78 -8.42 -1.89 -16.34
CA THR A 78 -7.11 -1.46 -16.80
C THR A 78 -6.40 -2.61 -17.52
N ALA A 79 -5.37 -2.32 -18.28
CA ALA A 79 -4.53 -3.35 -18.90
C ALA A 79 -3.88 -4.29 -17.87
N ALA A 80 -3.70 -3.84 -16.63
CA ALA A 80 -3.18 -4.64 -15.51
C ALA A 80 -4.27 -5.44 -14.77
N GLY A 81 -5.54 -5.29 -15.16
CA GLY A 81 -6.69 -5.93 -14.52
C GLY A 81 -7.69 -4.97 -13.90
N LEU A 82 -8.54 -5.51 -13.03
CA LEU A 82 -9.59 -4.76 -12.36
C LEU A 82 -9.01 -3.95 -11.20
N PHE A 83 -9.30 -2.67 -11.18
CA PHE A 83 -8.92 -1.74 -10.12
C PHE A 83 -10.16 -1.15 -9.46
N ALA A 84 -10.29 -1.25 -8.15
CA ALA A 84 -11.41 -0.67 -7.42
C ALA A 84 -11.16 0.80 -7.10
N PHE A 85 -12.20 1.62 -7.22
CA PHE A 85 -12.19 3.03 -6.83
C PHE A 85 -13.33 3.27 -5.85
N GLY A 86 -13.06 3.98 -4.75
CA GLY A 86 -14.05 4.26 -3.73
C GLY A 86 -13.91 5.68 -3.17
N ILE A 87 -15.05 6.29 -2.92
CA ILE A 87 -15.19 7.51 -2.12
C ILE A 87 -16.00 7.10 -0.92
N HIS A 88 -15.40 7.12 0.26
CA HIS A 88 -16.07 6.73 1.49
C HIS A 88 -17.17 7.72 1.88
N PRO A 89 -18.16 7.32 2.72
CA PRO A 89 -19.07 8.27 3.33
C PRO A 89 -18.29 9.34 4.10
N LYS A 90 -18.73 10.60 3.99
CA LYS A 90 -18.16 11.67 4.80
C LYS A 90 -18.36 11.34 6.28
N LYS A 91 -17.29 11.36 7.05
CA LYS A 91 -17.35 11.20 8.50
C LYS A 91 -17.88 12.47 9.18
N ALA A 92 -18.63 12.31 10.25
CA ALA A 92 -19.19 13.43 11.01
C ALA A 92 -18.10 14.34 11.62
N ASP A 93 -16.93 13.77 11.93
CA ASP A 93 -15.76 14.43 12.49
C ASP A 93 -14.72 14.84 11.41
N ALA A 94 -15.11 14.76 10.12
CA ALA A 94 -14.21 15.16 9.05
C ALA A 94 -13.83 16.64 9.19
N PRO A 95 -12.55 17.01 8.91
CA PRO A 95 -12.10 18.36 9.04
C PRO A 95 -12.89 19.31 8.12
N VAL A 96 -13.21 20.49 8.63
CA VAL A 96 -13.94 21.53 7.85
C VAL A 96 -13.09 22.05 6.70
N LYS A 97 -11.77 22.03 6.85
CA LYS A 97 -10.82 22.44 5.81
C LYS A 97 -10.18 21.20 5.18
N CYS A 98 -10.39 21.03 3.89
CA CYS A 98 -9.72 20.01 3.12
C CYS A 98 -8.20 20.27 3.12
N SER A 99 -7.45 19.22 3.34
CA SER A 99 -6.00 19.22 3.18
C SER A 99 -5.72 18.19 2.10
N ALA A 100 -5.31 18.64 0.93
CA ALA A 100 -4.87 17.77 -0.14
C ALA A 100 -3.80 16.81 0.37
N SER A 101 -4.08 15.52 0.34
CA SER A 101 -3.18 14.49 0.88
C SER A 101 -2.95 13.34 -0.07
N VAL A 102 -3.62 13.33 -1.21
CA VAL A 102 -3.53 12.25 -2.21
C VAL A 102 -3.16 12.84 -3.55
N SER A 103 -2.18 12.23 -4.21
CA SER A 103 -1.89 12.42 -5.63
C SER A 103 -2.12 11.08 -6.35
N VAL A 104 -2.96 11.09 -7.37
CA VAL A 104 -3.28 9.90 -8.15
C VAL A 104 -2.90 10.12 -9.60
N VAL A 105 -2.08 9.23 -10.15
CA VAL A 105 -1.63 9.29 -11.54
C VAL A 105 -2.29 8.18 -12.34
N PHE A 106 -3.03 8.55 -13.39
CA PHE A 106 -3.63 7.63 -14.34
C PHE A 106 -2.85 7.63 -15.65
N ARG A 107 -2.33 6.46 -16.05
CA ARG A 107 -1.78 6.32 -17.38
C ARG A 107 -2.91 6.21 -18.42
N VAL A 108 -2.81 6.97 -19.49
CA VAL A 108 -3.74 6.96 -20.63
C VAL A 108 -3.00 6.59 -21.91
N GLU A 109 -3.66 5.85 -22.80
CA GLU A 109 -3.07 5.44 -24.09
C GLU A 109 -2.92 6.61 -25.08
N ASN A 110 -3.90 7.51 -25.08
CA ASN A 110 -3.95 8.70 -25.95
C ASN A 110 -4.08 9.95 -25.09
N PHE A 111 -2.94 10.56 -24.79
CA PHE A 111 -2.90 11.74 -23.93
C PHE A 111 -3.73 12.90 -24.51
N ALA A 112 -3.48 13.24 -25.79
CA ALA A 112 -4.16 14.38 -26.42
C ALA A 112 -5.67 14.18 -26.51
N GLY A 113 -6.12 12.97 -26.89
CA GLY A 113 -7.55 12.62 -26.93
C GLY A 113 -8.21 12.63 -25.56
N SER A 114 -7.53 12.10 -24.56
CA SER A 114 -8.02 12.10 -23.16
C SER A 114 -8.17 13.53 -22.64
N LEU A 115 -7.15 14.35 -22.82
CA LEU A 115 -7.17 15.76 -22.41
C LEU A 115 -8.28 16.56 -23.12
N LEU A 116 -8.48 16.34 -24.42
CA LEU A 116 -9.55 16.97 -25.17
C LEU A 116 -10.93 16.54 -24.65
N SER A 117 -11.11 15.26 -24.38
CA SER A 117 -12.35 14.73 -23.80
C SER A 117 -12.67 15.35 -22.44
N MET A 118 -11.67 15.47 -21.56
CA MET A 118 -11.84 16.09 -20.24
C MET A 118 -12.20 17.57 -20.35
N LYS A 119 -11.53 18.32 -21.23
CA LYS A 119 -11.85 19.72 -21.50
C LYS A 119 -13.28 19.88 -22.00
N GLY A 120 -13.74 18.98 -22.87
CA GLY A 120 -15.14 18.96 -23.36
C GLY A 120 -16.18 18.71 -22.27
N LYS A 121 -15.78 18.10 -21.15
CA LYS A 121 -16.60 17.87 -19.95
C LYS A 121 -16.41 18.95 -18.86
N GLY A 122 -15.69 20.03 -19.18
CA GLY A 122 -15.44 21.13 -18.26
C GLY A 122 -14.36 20.87 -17.22
N LEU A 123 -13.52 19.84 -17.41
CA LEU A 123 -12.32 19.61 -16.60
C LEU A 123 -11.13 20.27 -17.29
N LEU A 124 -10.66 21.36 -16.75
CA LEU A 124 -9.48 22.05 -17.23
C LEU A 124 -8.29 21.68 -16.36
N PRO A 125 -7.13 21.32 -16.95
CA PRO A 125 -5.94 21.08 -16.14
C PRO A 125 -5.41 22.40 -15.59
N ASP A 126 -4.84 22.34 -14.38
CA ASP A 126 -4.15 23.47 -13.75
C ASP A 126 -2.81 23.73 -14.43
N SER A 127 -2.15 22.64 -14.86
CA SER A 127 -0.90 22.69 -15.61
C SER A 127 -0.75 21.50 -16.54
N THR A 128 0.09 21.67 -17.55
CA THR A 128 0.55 20.58 -18.42
C THR A 128 2.05 20.67 -18.57
N GLU A 129 2.72 19.52 -18.60
CA GLU A 129 4.16 19.44 -18.82
C GLU A 129 4.50 18.34 -19.82
N LYS A 130 5.67 18.44 -20.42
CA LYS A 130 6.22 17.43 -21.30
C LYS A 130 7.65 17.10 -20.88
N ASP A 131 7.85 15.85 -20.54
CA ASP A 131 9.18 15.30 -20.28
C ASP A 131 9.63 14.47 -21.50
N PRO A 132 10.83 14.71 -22.03
CA PRO A 132 11.33 13.97 -23.21
C PRO A 132 11.48 12.45 -22.99
N ALA A 133 11.66 12.02 -21.76
CA ALA A 133 11.89 10.61 -21.42
C ALA A 133 10.61 9.91 -20.90
N GLN A 134 9.68 10.66 -20.29
CA GLN A 134 8.53 10.10 -19.62
C GLN A 134 7.19 10.37 -20.33
N GLY A 135 7.14 11.34 -21.26
CA GLY A 135 5.93 11.68 -21.98
C GLY A 135 5.28 12.98 -21.51
N GLN A 136 3.96 13.04 -21.53
CA GLN A 136 3.18 14.24 -21.23
C GLN A 136 2.33 14.02 -19.97
N PHE A 137 2.16 15.09 -19.19
CA PHE A 137 1.39 15.10 -17.96
C PHE A 137 0.39 16.25 -17.97
N ALA A 138 -0.80 16.04 -17.41
CA ALA A 138 -1.76 17.10 -17.15
C ALA A 138 -2.30 16.93 -15.73
N HIS A 139 -2.17 17.98 -14.94
CA HIS A 139 -2.48 18.01 -13.51
C HIS A 139 -3.81 18.70 -13.29
N PHE A 140 -4.63 18.11 -12.44
CA PHE A 140 -5.94 18.59 -12.05
C PHE A 140 -6.04 18.55 -10.53
N HIS A 141 -6.94 19.31 -9.94
CA HIS A 141 -7.36 19.12 -8.55
C HIS A 141 -8.84 18.75 -8.49
N ASP A 142 -9.13 17.77 -7.65
CA ASP A 142 -10.52 17.44 -7.35
C ASP A 142 -11.14 18.50 -6.39
N PRO A 143 -12.46 18.47 -6.13
CA PRO A 143 -13.11 19.42 -5.23
C PRO A 143 -12.56 19.47 -3.81
N ASP A 144 -11.91 18.41 -3.34
CA ASP A 144 -11.24 18.36 -2.04
C ASP A 144 -9.78 18.82 -2.09
N GLY A 145 -9.27 19.15 -3.30
CA GLY A 145 -7.91 19.62 -3.56
C GLY A 145 -6.89 18.47 -3.70
N ASN A 146 -7.33 17.22 -3.85
CA ASN A 146 -6.41 16.14 -4.17
C ASN A 146 -5.91 16.29 -5.60
N GLU A 147 -4.63 16.07 -5.80
CA GLU A 147 -4.05 16.09 -7.14
C GLU A 147 -4.43 14.84 -7.94
N VAL A 148 -4.88 15.04 -9.17
CA VAL A 148 -5.17 13.97 -10.11
C VAL A 148 -4.46 14.27 -11.43
N THR A 149 -3.58 13.38 -11.83
CA THR A 149 -2.75 13.55 -13.03
C THR A 149 -3.11 12.50 -14.07
N ILE A 150 -3.24 12.90 -15.33
CA ILE A 150 -3.15 11.98 -16.45
C ILE A 150 -1.75 12.02 -17.04
N TRP A 151 -1.25 10.86 -17.43
CA TRP A 151 0.07 10.66 -18.00
C TRP A 151 -0.01 9.78 -19.24
N GLY A 152 0.66 10.16 -20.30
CA GLY A 152 0.71 9.40 -21.55
C GLY A 152 1.69 9.95 -22.57
N GLU A 153 1.74 9.30 -23.72
CA GLU A 153 2.52 9.71 -24.89
C GLU A 153 1.68 10.51 -25.89
#